data_aa55322db7c91d29d30cc579f53cef5a
#
_entry.id   aa55322db7c91d29d30cc579f53cef5a
#
_cell.length_a   1.000
_cell.length_b   1.000
_cell.length_c   1.000
_cell.angle_alpha   90.00
_cell.angle_beta   90.00
_cell.angle_gamma   90.00
#
_symmetry.space_group_name_H-M   'P 1'
#
loop_
_entity.id
_entity.type
_entity.pdbx_description
1 polymer ?
#
loop_
_entity_poly.entity_id
_entity_poly.type
_entity_poly.pdbx_seq_one_letter_code
_entity_poly.pdbx_strand_id
1 'polypeptide(L)'
;YASHAMLASRTTRFFGALLDGLVTLAGGIPGGILFLATLENDDATTMVGAVAMGAGVIAVAIVNWVMITQRGQSIAKRILGMRIIVRDTGELPGFLRGVLLRVWLPAAINQACNLFSLVDALWIFGDERRCLHDLIAGAIVVEVTSDERLYGERSPYAPPGAASRR
;
A
#
# COMPACT_ATOMS: atom_id res chain seq x y z
N TYR A 1 -8.01 -12.63 -18.14
CA TYR A 1 -9.00 -12.30 -17.09
C TYR A 1 -8.99 -10.81 -16.72
N ALA A 2 -7.87 -10.11 -16.89
CA ALA A 2 -7.77 -8.67 -16.60
C ALA A 2 -8.30 -7.74 -17.71
N SER A 3 -8.85 -8.29 -18.80
CA SER A 3 -9.27 -7.50 -19.98
C SER A 3 -10.49 -6.61 -19.73
N HIS A 4 -11.23 -6.81 -18.65
CA HIS A 4 -12.40 -6.00 -18.29
C HIS A 4 -12.18 -5.12 -17.03
N ALA A 5 -11.06 -5.27 -16.34
CA ALA A 5 -10.74 -4.42 -15.19
C ALA A 5 -10.22 -3.07 -15.68
N MET A 6 -10.87 -1.99 -15.30
CA MET A 6 -10.35 -0.66 -15.59
C MET A 6 -9.10 -0.40 -14.72
N LEU A 7 -7.96 -0.24 -15.35
CA LEU A 7 -6.72 0.13 -14.67
C LEU A 7 -6.90 1.51 -14.04
N ALA A 8 -6.53 1.63 -12.76
CA ALA A 8 -6.54 2.92 -12.09
C ALA A 8 -5.66 3.94 -12.82
N SER A 9 -6.13 5.19 -12.91
CA SER A 9 -5.42 6.25 -13.60
C SER A 9 -4.04 6.49 -12.96
N ARG A 10 -3.08 6.99 -13.75
CA ARG A 10 -1.73 7.33 -13.24
C ARG A 10 -1.81 8.33 -12.09
N THR A 11 -2.64 9.35 -12.26
CA THR A 11 -2.86 10.40 -11.27
C THR A 11 -3.44 9.85 -9.98
N THR A 12 -4.48 9.02 -10.05
CA THR A 12 -5.10 8.40 -8.87
C THR A 12 -4.10 7.51 -8.12
N ARG A 13 -3.25 6.78 -8.85
CA ARG A 13 -2.21 5.93 -8.26
C ARG A 13 -1.11 6.75 -7.57
N PHE A 14 -0.68 7.86 -8.18
CA PHE A 14 0.28 8.78 -7.59
C PHE A 14 -0.25 9.38 -6.29
N PHE A 15 -1.47 9.94 -6.31
CA PHE A 15 -2.10 10.47 -5.11
C PHE A 15 -2.35 9.39 -4.05
N GLY A 16 -2.65 8.16 -4.46
CA GLY A 16 -2.77 7.03 -3.56
C GLY A 16 -1.47 6.71 -2.83
N ALA A 17 -0.35 6.73 -3.53
CA ALA A 17 0.96 6.50 -2.92
C ALA A 17 1.35 7.65 -1.97
N LEU A 18 1.11 8.89 -2.39
CA LEU A 18 1.34 10.07 -1.56
C LEU A 18 0.51 10.03 -0.28
N LEU A 19 -0.78 9.74 -0.39
CA LEU A 19 -1.69 9.64 0.74
C LEU A 19 -1.32 8.48 1.67
N ASP A 20 -0.89 7.32 1.16
CA ASP A 20 -0.38 6.22 1.97
C ASP A 20 0.85 6.64 2.78
N GLY A 21 1.76 7.40 2.16
CA GLY A 21 2.92 7.98 2.86
C GLY A 21 2.49 8.93 3.98
N LEU A 22 1.58 9.86 3.69
CA LEU A 22 1.06 10.82 4.68
C LEU A 22 0.35 10.13 5.84
N VAL A 23 -0.50 9.14 5.56
CA VAL A 23 -1.20 8.36 6.60
C VAL A 23 -0.20 7.61 7.48
N THR A 24 0.84 7.04 6.87
CA THR A 24 1.90 6.33 7.63
C THR A 24 2.67 7.28 8.52
N LEU A 25 3.07 8.44 8.02
CA LEU A 25 3.76 9.48 8.80
C LEU A 25 2.86 10.05 9.91
N ALA A 26 1.56 10.22 9.65
CA ALA A 26 0.59 10.69 10.64
C ALA A 26 0.52 9.76 11.87
N GLY A 27 0.80 8.46 11.71
CA GLY A 27 0.94 7.52 12.83
C GLY A 27 2.03 7.92 13.82
N GLY A 28 3.07 8.62 13.38
CA GLY A 28 4.15 9.12 14.23
C GLY A 28 3.83 10.42 14.97
N ILE A 29 2.74 11.14 14.62
CA ILE A 29 2.45 12.48 15.17
C ILE A 29 2.37 12.49 16.72
N PRO A 30 1.65 11.56 17.40
CA PRO A 30 1.57 11.59 18.84
C PRO A 30 2.94 11.47 19.53
N GLY A 31 3.77 10.53 19.06
CA GLY A 31 5.13 10.37 19.54
C GLY A 31 6.05 11.55 19.17
N GLY A 32 5.85 12.14 17.99
CA GLY A 32 6.56 13.33 17.53
C GLY A 32 6.27 14.55 18.40
N ILE A 33 5.01 14.76 18.81
CA ILE A 33 4.64 15.83 19.74
C ILE A 33 5.35 15.60 21.09
N LEU A 34 5.33 14.37 21.61
CA LEU A 34 6.01 14.02 22.84
C LEU A 34 7.52 14.27 22.72
N PHE A 35 8.14 13.81 21.62
CA PHE A 35 9.55 14.03 21.34
C PHE A 35 9.92 15.51 21.38
N LEU A 36 9.16 16.36 20.67
CA LEU A 36 9.41 17.81 20.65
C LEU A 36 9.22 18.46 22.02
N ALA A 37 8.21 18.02 22.78
CA ALA A 37 7.94 18.54 24.11
C ALA A 37 9.02 18.18 25.15
N THR A 38 9.84 17.17 24.87
CA THR A 38 10.88 16.66 25.79
C THR A 38 12.30 16.98 25.36
N LEU A 39 12.50 17.71 24.25
CA LEU A 39 13.84 18.04 23.71
C LEU A 39 14.74 18.78 24.70
N GLU A 40 14.16 19.56 25.62
CA GLU A 40 14.89 20.32 26.62
C GLU A 40 15.03 19.58 27.98
N ASN A 41 14.48 18.37 28.05
CA ASN A 41 14.52 17.54 29.26
C ASN A 41 15.75 16.60 29.21
N ASP A 42 15.69 15.56 30.03
CA ASP A 42 16.72 14.53 30.04
C ASP A 42 16.67 13.66 28.77
N ASP A 43 17.79 13.03 28.43
CA ASP A 43 17.91 12.17 27.25
C ASP A 43 16.94 10.98 27.27
N ALA A 44 16.57 10.49 28.44
CA ALA A 44 15.68 9.34 28.61
C ALA A 44 14.25 9.67 28.21
N THR A 45 13.71 10.82 28.60
CA THR A 45 12.35 11.24 28.21
C THR A 45 12.26 11.58 26.73
N THR A 46 13.30 12.21 26.18
CA THR A 46 13.40 12.47 24.74
C THR A 46 13.44 11.18 23.93
N MET A 47 14.18 10.16 24.39
CA MET A 47 14.22 8.84 23.76
C MET A 47 12.85 8.15 23.78
N VAL A 48 12.07 8.28 24.85
CA VAL A 48 10.69 7.74 24.89
C VAL A 48 9.82 8.36 23.80
N GLY A 49 9.91 9.67 23.58
CA GLY A 49 9.20 10.35 22.49
C GLY A 49 9.60 9.83 21.10
N ALA A 50 10.90 9.65 20.87
CA ALA A 50 11.42 9.11 19.62
C ALA A 50 10.95 7.66 19.36
N VAL A 51 10.99 6.81 20.37
CA VAL A 51 10.51 5.42 20.30
C VAL A 51 9.01 5.39 20.04
N ALA A 52 8.22 6.22 20.72
CA ALA A 52 6.78 6.31 20.52
C ALA A 52 6.43 6.77 19.09
N MET A 53 7.18 7.73 18.54
CA MET A 53 7.03 8.16 17.14
C MET A 53 7.28 7.01 16.16
N GLY A 54 8.39 6.30 16.32
CA GLY A 54 8.71 5.15 15.48
C GLY A 54 7.67 4.03 15.59
N ALA A 55 7.23 3.71 16.81
CA ALA A 55 6.20 2.71 17.08
C ALA A 55 4.85 3.07 16.38
N GLY A 56 4.46 4.34 16.41
CA GLY A 56 3.25 4.81 15.74
C GLY A 56 3.32 4.64 14.22
N VAL A 57 4.44 4.99 13.59
CA VAL A 57 4.67 4.77 12.15
C VAL A 57 4.61 3.29 11.82
N ILE A 58 5.28 2.43 12.60
CA ILE A 58 5.29 0.98 12.40
C ILE A 58 3.88 0.39 12.56
N ALA A 59 3.11 0.84 13.55
CA ALA A 59 1.75 0.37 13.77
C ALA A 59 0.85 0.62 12.54
N VAL A 60 0.90 1.83 11.96
CA VAL A 60 0.15 2.16 10.75
C VAL A 60 0.65 1.35 9.54
N ALA A 61 1.97 1.15 9.41
CA ALA A 61 2.53 0.30 8.36
C ALA A 61 2.02 -1.15 8.46
N ILE A 62 1.99 -1.72 9.67
CA ILE A 62 1.44 -3.07 9.91
C ILE A 62 -0.04 -3.14 9.51
N VAL A 63 -0.84 -2.15 9.90
CA VAL A 63 -2.27 -2.09 9.51
C VAL A 63 -2.40 -2.09 7.98
N ASN A 64 -1.61 -1.27 7.27
CA ASN A 64 -1.59 -1.24 5.82
C ASN A 64 -1.19 -2.61 5.22
N TRP A 65 -0.18 -3.30 5.77
CA TRP A 65 0.24 -4.61 5.29
C TRP A 65 -0.84 -5.67 5.47
N VAL A 66 -1.52 -5.67 6.62
CA VAL A 66 -2.66 -6.56 6.88
C VAL A 66 -3.79 -6.28 5.89
N MET A 67 -4.14 -5.01 5.68
CA MET A 67 -5.18 -4.62 4.72
C MET A 67 -4.84 -5.01 3.28
N ILE A 68 -3.59 -4.80 2.85
CA ILE A 68 -3.12 -5.21 1.53
C ILE A 68 -3.20 -6.73 1.37
N THR A 69 -2.78 -7.48 2.39
CA THR A 69 -2.81 -8.94 2.37
C THR A 69 -4.23 -9.49 2.27
N GLN A 70 -5.16 -8.93 3.06
CA GLN A 70 -6.53 -9.46 3.18
C GLN A 70 -7.50 -8.89 2.14
N ARG A 71 -7.29 -7.65 1.71
CA ARG A 71 -8.25 -6.91 0.85
C ARG A 71 -7.64 -6.39 -0.45
N GLY A 72 -6.34 -6.50 -0.63
CA GLY A 72 -5.63 -5.90 -1.75
C GLY A 72 -5.63 -4.37 -1.70
N GLN A 73 -5.90 -3.75 -0.55
CA GLN A 73 -6.03 -2.30 -0.41
C GLN A 73 -5.28 -1.81 0.82
N SER A 74 -4.53 -0.72 0.68
CA SER A 74 -4.08 0.11 1.81
C SER A 74 -5.20 1.07 2.23
N ILE A 75 -5.01 1.80 3.31
CA ILE A 75 -5.95 2.82 3.79
C ILE A 75 -6.26 3.83 2.67
N ALA A 76 -5.21 4.41 2.06
CA ALA A 76 -5.39 5.40 0.99
C ALA A 76 -6.05 4.79 -0.26
N LYS A 77 -5.66 3.58 -0.66
CA LYS A 77 -6.27 2.90 -1.81
C LYS A 77 -7.74 2.60 -1.60
N ARG A 78 -8.13 2.28 -0.37
CA ARG A 78 -9.54 2.09 -0.02
C ARG A 78 -10.33 3.39 -0.15
N ILE A 79 -9.78 4.52 0.33
CA ILE A 79 -10.40 5.86 0.20
C ILE A 79 -10.58 6.24 -1.27
N LEU A 80 -9.56 6.00 -2.08
CA LEU A 80 -9.56 6.35 -3.51
C LEU A 80 -10.24 5.31 -4.42
N GLY A 81 -10.80 4.22 -3.84
CA GLY A 81 -11.48 3.19 -4.62
C GLY A 81 -10.56 2.40 -5.54
N MET A 82 -9.36 2.08 -5.08
CA MET A 82 -8.40 1.27 -5.81
C MET A 82 -8.16 -0.07 -5.12
N ARG A 83 -7.85 -1.11 -5.90
CA ARG A 83 -7.48 -2.44 -5.38
C ARG A 83 -6.30 -2.99 -6.15
N ILE A 84 -5.42 -3.69 -5.43
CA ILE A 84 -4.31 -4.44 -5.97
C ILE A 84 -4.78 -5.87 -6.22
N ILE A 85 -4.56 -6.37 -7.43
CA ILE A 85 -4.83 -7.76 -7.80
C ILE A 85 -3.64 -8.34 -8.55
N VAL A 86 -3.54 -9.65 -8.58
CA VAL A 86 -2.57 -10.38 -9.40
C VAL A 86 -3.03 -10.31 -10.86
N ARG A 87 -2.14 -9.93 -11.76
CA ARG A 87 -2.47 -9.69 -13.19
C ARG A 87 -3.09 -10.90 -13.86
N ASP A 88 -2.52 -12.08 -13.63
CA ASP A 88 -2.84 -13.29 -14.40
C ASP A 88 -4.08 -14.00 -13.87
N THR A 89 -4.28 -13.99 -12.53
CA THR A 89 -5.38 -14.72 -11.89
C THR A 89 -6.54 -13.80 -11.46
N GLY A 90 -6.31 -12.51 -11.30
CA GLY A 90 -7.29 -11.58 -10.73
C GLY A 90 -7.50 -11.74 -9.22
N GLU A 91 -6.74 -12.62 -8.57
CA GLU A 91 -6.84 -12.87 -7.14
C GLU A 91 -6.17 -11.77 -6.31
N LEU A 92 -6.45 -11.78 -4.99
CA LEU A 92 -5.75 -10.90 -4.06
C LEU A 92 -4.26 -11.26 -3.99
N PRO A 93 -3.37 -10.26 -3.86
CA PRO A 93 -1.92 -10.49 -3.93
C PRO A 93 -1.35 -11.27 -2.74
N GLY A 94 -2.13 -11.41 -1.65
CA GLY A 94 -1.66 -12.02 -0.42
C GLY A 94 -0.45 -11.29 0.19
N PHE A 95 0.19 -11.89 1.18
CA PHE A 95 1.35 -11.30 1.85
C PHE A 95 2.59 -11.27 0.93
N LEU A 96 2.87 -12.36 0.22
CA LEU A 96 4.08 -12.49 -0.59
C LEU A 96 4.15 -11.41 -1.68
N ARG A 97 3.12 -11.31 -2.52
CA ARG A 97 3.09 -10.36 -3.65
C ARG A 97 2.69 -8.94 -3.23
N GLY A 98 1.78 -8.84 -2.24
CA GLY A 98 1.25 -7.56 -1.77
C GLY A 98 2.18 -6.79 -0.85
N VAL A 99 2.95 -7.48 -0.02
CA VAL A 99 3.82 -6.87 0.99
C VAL A 99 5.29 -7.16 0.72
N LEU A 100 5.70 -8.44 0.67
CA LEU A 100 7.11 -8.81 0.57
C LEU A 100 7.74 -8.29 -0.74
N LEU A 101 7.17 -8.64 -1.89
CA LEU A 101 7.74 -8.25 -3.19
C LEU A 101 7.45 -6.79 -3.56
N ARG A 102 6.37 -6.21 -3.03
CA ARG A 102 5.91 -4.88 -3.42
C ARG A 102 6.38 -3.77 -2.48
N VAL A 103 6.61 -4.07 -1.21
CA VAL A 103 7.00 -3.09 -0.19
C VAL A 103 8.42 -3.37 0.32
N TRP A 104 8.67 -4.57 0.83
CA TRP A 104 9.93 -4.86 1.49
C TRP A 104 11.10 -4.99 0.53
N LEU A 105 10.90 -5.67 -0.61
CA LEU A 105 11.97 -5.82 -1.61
C LEU A 105 12.39 -4.47 -2.20
N PRO A 106 11.49 -3.58 -2.66
CA PRO A 106 11.84 -2.23 -3.08
C PRO A 106 12.51 -1.40 -1.98
N ALA A 107 12.04 -1.51 -0.73
CA ALA A 107 12.65 -0.84 0.40
C ALA A 107 14.10 -1.32 0.63
N ALA A 108 14.36 -2.63 0.56
CA ALA A 108 15.70 -3.19 0.67
C ALA A 108 16.61 -2.74 -0.47
N ILE A 109 16.11 -2.72 -1.71
CA ILE A 109 16.87 -2.21 -2.87
C ILE A 109 17.17 -0.72 -2.70
N ASN A 110 16.23 0.06 -2.17
CA ASN A 110 16.42 1.49 -1.94
C ASN A 110 17.49 1.78 -0.87
N GLN A 111 17.72 0.88 0.07
CA GLN A 111 18.86 1.00 1.01
C GLN A 111 20.22 0.88 0.30
N ALA A 112 20.29 0.08 -0.75
CA ALA A 112 21.50 -0.07 -1.55
C ALA A 112 21.64 1.01 -2.63
N CYS A 113 20.50 1.50 -3.16
CA CYS A 113 20.45 2.49 -4.22
C CYS A 113 19.32 3.50 -3.95
N ASN A 114 19.67 4.65 -3.38
CA ASN A 114 18.70 5.70 -3.00
C ASN A 114 17.87 6.24 -4.17
N LEU A 115 18.30 6.01 -5.42
CA LEU A 115 17.58 6.42 -6.63
C LEU A 115 16.47 5.44 -7.02
N PHE A 116 16.42 4.24 -6.43
CA PHE A 116 15.46 3.21 -6.81
C PHE A 116 14.02 3.68 -6.65
N SER A 117 13.68 4.33 -5.54
CA SER A 117 12.32 4.85 -5.31
C SER A 117 11.88 5.88 -6.36
N LEU A 118 12.82 6.71 -6.84
CA LEU A 118 12.55 7.68 -7.89
C LEU A 118 12.30 6.98 -9.23
N VAL A 119 13.15 6.03 -9.60
CA VAL A 119 13.01 5.23 -10.82
C VAL A 119 11.70 4.44 -10.79
N ASP A 120 11.38 3.80 -9.65
CA ASP A 120 10.16 3.04 -9.44
C ASP A 120 8.91 3.91 -9.64
N ALA A 121 8.89 5.11 -9.06
CA ALA A 121 7.79 6.05 -9.20
C ALA A 121 7.65 6.57 -10.64
N LEU A 122 8.76 6.87 -11.30
CA LEU A 122 8.75 7.37 -12.69
C LEU A 122 8.33 6.28 -13.70
N TRP A 123 8.54 5.01 -13.39
CA TRP A 123 8.15 3.89 -14.26
C TRP A 123 6.63 3.84 -14.54
N ILE A 124 5.80 4.46 -13.69
CA ILE A 124 4.35 4.59 -13.89
C ILE A 124 3.99 5.33 -15.19
N PHE A 125 4.90 6.17 -15.70
CA PHE A 125 4.69 6.90 -16.95
C PHE A 125 4.95 6.07 -18.21
N GLY A 126 5.50 4.85 -18.05
CA GLY A 126 5.65 3.89 -19.14
C GLY A 126 4.31 3.39 -19.70
N ASP A 127 4.36 2.66 -20.81
CA ASP A 127 3.17 2.22 -21.57
C ASP A 127 2.25 1.31 -20.77
N GLU A 128 2.80 0.44 -19.92
CA GLU A 128 2.03 -0.49 -19.08
C GLU A 128 1.33 0.17 -17.88
N ARG A 129 1.61 1.43 -17.58
CA ARG A 129 1.08 2.16 -16.41
C ARG A 129 1.33 1.41 -15.09
N ARG A 130 2.50 0.78 -14.93
CA ARG A 130 2.88 -0.01 -13.76
C ARG A 130 4.17 0.54 -13.18
N CYS A 131 4.25 0.62 -11.84
CA CYS A 131 5.52 0.88 -11.17
C CYS A 131 6.42 -0.36 -11.26
N LEU A 132 7.71 -0.19 -11.05
CA LEU A 132 8.66 -1.30 -11.13
C LEU A 132 8.36 -2.38 -10.08
N HIS A 133 7.98 -1.98 -8.87
CA HIS A 133 7.54 -2.92 -7.82
C HIS A 133 6.28 -3.71 -8.20
N ASP A 134 5.36 -3.14 -8.99
CA ASP A 134 4.17 -3.84 -9.51
C ASP A 134 4.56 -4.89 -10.54
N LEU A 135 5.57 -4.60 -11.38
CA LEU A 135 6.11 -5.55 -12.35
C LEU A 135 6.74 -6.75 -11.63
N ILE A 136 7.57 -6.49 -10.62
CA ILE A 136 8.23 -7.53 -9.81
C ILE A 136 7.20 -8.42 -9.11
N ALA A 137 6.15 -7.81 -8.55
CA ALA A 137 5.08 -8.54 -7.85
C ALA A 137 4.08 -9.26 -8.78
N GLY A 138 4.13 -9.00 -10.10
CA GLY A 138 3.12 -9.49 -11.04
C GLY A 138 1.73 -8.92 -10.77
N ALA A 139 1.64 -7.72 -10.17
CA ALA A 139 0.41 -7.11 -9.72
C ALA A 139 -0.01 -5.95 -10.63
N ILE A 140 -1.31 -5.62 -10.59
CA ILE A 140 -1.89 -4.43 -11.19
C ILE A 140 -2.80 -3.73 -10.18
N VAL A 141 -3.02 -2.43 -10.37
CA VAL A 141 -3.96 -1.65 -9.57
C VAL A 141 -5.16 -1.31 -10.44
N VAL A 142 -6.33 -1.71 -9.97
CA VAL A 142 -7.62 -1.53 -10.66
C VAL A 142 -8.53 -0.59 -9.87
N GLU A 143 -9.46 0.05 -10.55
CA GLU A 143 -10.53 0.82 -9.91
C GLU A 143 -11.60 -0.14 -9.40
N VAL A 144 -12.11 0.14 -8.20
CA VAL A 144 -13.23 -0.59 -7.58
C VAL A 144 -14.51 0.10 -7.99
N THR A 145 -15.42 -0.61 -8.63
CA THR A 145 -16.71 -0.10 -9.09
C THR A 145 -17.59 0.29 -7.89
N SER A 146 -18.52 1.24 -8.10
CA SER A 146 -19.42 1.73 -7.06
C SER A 146 -20.24 0.60 -6.41
N ASP A 147 -20.65 -0.39 -7.18
CA ASP A 147 -21.38 -1.55 -6.70
C ASP A 147 -20.58 -2.42 -5.74
N GLU A 148 -19.27 -2.57 -5.98
CA GLU A 148 -18.36 -3.31 -5.09
C GLU A 148 -18.14 -2.60 -3.76
N ARG A 149 -18.22 -1.26 -3.73
CA ARG A 149 -18.14 -0.46 -2.50
C ARG A 149 -19.38 -0.63 -1.62
N LEU A 150 -20.55 -0.79 -2.25
CA LEU A 150 -21.85 -0.86 -1.56
C LEU A 150 -22.17 -2.27 -1.06
N TYR A 151 -21.83 -3.30 -1.82
CA TYR A 151 -22.23 -4.69 -1.55
C TYR A 151 -21.17 -5.55 -0.88
N GLY A 152 -19.97 -4.99 -0.56
CA GLY A 152 -18.89 -5.71 0.14
C GLY A 152 -18.52 -7.04 -0.54
N GLU A 153 -17.27 -7.22 -0.82
CA GLU A 153 -16.52 -8.47 -1.07
C GLU A 153 -17.13 -9.63 -1.88
N ARG A 154 -18.11 -9.44 -2.73
CA ARG A 154 -18.27 -10.34 -3.87
C ARG A 154 -17.33 -9.82 -4.95
N SER A 155 -16.10 -10.35 -4.95
CA SER A 155 -15.14 -10.03 -5.99
C SER A 155 -15.78 -10.32 -7.36
N PRO A 156 -15.96 -9.32 -8.27
CA PRO A 156 -16.38 -9.60 -9.64
C PRO A 156 -15.33 -10.43 -10.39
N TYR A 157 -14.17 -10.63 -9.76
CA TYR A 157 -13.07 -11.45 -10.21
C TYR A 157 -13.04 -12.85 -9.60
N ALA A 158 -14.04 -13.24 -8.80
CA ALA A 158 -14.16 -14.62 -8.35
C ALA A 158 -14.36 -15.52 -9.57
N PRO A 159 -13.56 -16.58 -9.74
CA PRO A 159 -13.74 -17.49 -10.88
C PRO A 159 -15.16 -18.07 -10.86
N PRO A 160 -15.80 -18.23 -12.03
CA PRO A 160 -17.10 -18.84 -12.13
C PRO A 160 -17.01 -20.26 -11.51
N GLY A 161 -17.71 -20.48 -10.38
CA GLY A 161 -17.69 -21.74 -9.63
C GLY A 161 -17.26 -21.61 -8.16
N ALA A 162 -16.71 -20.47 -7.70
CA ALA A 162 -16.36 -20.28 -6.29
C ALA A 162 -17.58 -20.12 -5.35
N ALA A 163 -18.76 -19.88 -5.90
CA ALA A 163 -19.98 -19.61 -5.14
C ALA A 163 -20.70 -20.88 -4.62
N SER A 164 -20.22 -22.10 -4.92
CA SER A 164 -20.93 -23.33 -4.59
C SER A 164 -20.34 -24.19 -3.47
N ARG A 165 -19.39 -23.66 -2.69
CA ARG A 165 -18.86 -24.36 -1.50
C ARG A 165 -19.31 -23.64 -0.23
N ARG A 166 -20.54 -23.85 0.14
CA ARG A 166 -21.06 -23.78 1.50
C ARG A 166 -21.78 -25.05 1.82
#